data_69ddb069ec09b2ac8fb6898ea8931e6a
#
_entry.id   69ddb069ec09b2ac8fb6898ea8931e6a
#
_cell.length_a   1.000
_cell.length_b   1.000
_cell.length_c   1.000
_cell.angle_alpha   90.00
_cell.angle_beta   90.00
_cell.angle_gamma   90.00
#
_symmetry.space_group_name_H-M   'P 1'
#
loop_
_entity.id
_entity.type
_entity.pdbx_description
1 polymer ?
#
loop_
_entity_poly.entity_id
_entity_poly.type
_entity_poly.pdbx_seq_one_letter_code
_entity_poly.pdbx_strand_id
1 'polypeptide(L)'
;RYMALEFAGDGVQHMTMADRLTICNMAIEAGGKCGVFPYDEITEEYIKGRVNRPVEPIAPDADAVYAQTITIDLSKLQPVVAFPHLPSNTHYINEIDKDIKIDQVIIGSCTNGRYEDLVAAAEIFKGRKVAPFVRCIVIPGSQDVYDQAMKDGLLDIFIQADCAVSTPTCGPCLG
;
A
#
# COMPACT_ATOMS: atom_id res chain seq x y z
N ARG A 1 -5.12 6.25 -20.22
CA ARG A 1 -6.07 6.61 -19.14
C ARG A 1 -7.35 5.77 -19.26
N TYR A 2 -8.03 5.53 -18.16
CA TYR A 2 -9.31 4.81 -18.08
C TYR A 2 -9.30 3.34 -18.55
N MET A 3 -8.14 2.69 -18.56
CA MET A 3 -7.98 1.27 -18.84
C MET A 3 -7.87 0.47 -17.54
N ALA A 4 -8.23 -0.80 -17.57
CA ALA A 4 -7.86 -1.75 -16.53
C ALA A 4 -6.40 -2.16 -16.72
N LEU A 5 -5.71 -2.39 -15.61
CA LEU A 5 -4.33 -2.88 -15.57
C LEU A 5 -4.38 -4.34 -15.09
N GLU A 6 -3.94 -5.25 -15.92
CA GLU A 6 -3.79 -6.66 -15.56
C GLU A 6 -2.33 -6.96 -15.29
N PHE A 7 -2.06 -7.55 -14.14
CA PHE A 7 -0.72 -7.90 -13.69
C PHE A 7 -0.52 -9.40 -13.85
N ALA A 8 0.49 -9.79 -14.59
CA ALA A 8 0.79 -11.18 -14.91
C ALA A 8 2.30 -11.43 -14.95
N GLY A 9 2.69 -12.69 -15.06
CA GLY A 9 4.09 -13.13 -15.16
C GLY A 9 4.63 -13.68 -13.83
N ASP A 10 5.84 -14.22 -13.89
CA ASP A 10 6.45 -14.99 -12.79
C ASP A 10 6.65 -14.17 -11.52
N GLY A 11 6.86 -12.85 -11.65
CA GLY A 11 7.01 -11.96 -10.52
C GLY A 11 5.79 -11.89 -9.60
N VAL A 12 4.59 -12.12 -10.12
CA VAL A 12 3.34 -12.08 -9.35
C VAL A 12 3.31 -13.15 -8.24
N GLN A 13 3.93 -14.31 -8.46
CA GLN A 13 4.00 -15.40 -7.48
C GLN A 13 4.79 -15.04 -6.21
N HIS A 14 5.62 -14.01 -6.28
CA HIS A 14 6.43 -13.53 -5.16
C HIS A 14 5.80 -12.33 -4.43
N MET A 15 4.65 -11.86 -4.90
CA MET A 15 3.93 -10.74 -4.29
C MET A 15 2.95 -11.23 -3.24
N THR A 16 3.03 -10.66 -2.05
CA THR A 16 2.04 -10.87 -0.99
C THR A 16 0.69 -10.26 -1.38
N MET A 17 -0.38 -10.61 -0.66
CA MET A 17 -1.66 -9.92 -0.86
C MET A 17 -1.59 -8.44 -0.51
N ALA A 18 -0.77 -8.04 0.46
CA ALA A 18 -0.55 -6.63 0.77
C ALA A 18 0.04 -5.88 -0.43
N ASP A 19 1.06 -6.44 -1.10
CA ASP A 19 1.64 -5.86 -2.31
C ASP A 19 0.61 -5.72 -3.44
N ARG A 20 -0.13 -6.80 -3.72
CA ARG A 20 -1.17 -6.82 -4.78
C ARG A 20 -2.25 -5.78 -4.52
N LEU A 21 -2.73 -5.68 -3.29
CA LEU A 21 -3.76 -4.73 -2.90
C LEU A 21 -3.25 -3.28 -2.97
N THR A 22 -1.99 -3.03 -2.60
CA THR A 22 -1.34 -1.72 -2.75
C THR A 22 -1.29 -1.32 -4.22
N ILE A 23 -0.83 -2.20 -5.10
CA ILE A 23 -0.75 -1.94 -6.55
C ILE A 23 -2.15 -1.70 -7.13
N CYS A 24 -3.15 -2.49 -6.75
CA CYS A 24 -4.54 -2.27 -7.18
C CYS A 24 -5.09 -0.92 -6.73
N ASN A 25 -4.82 -0.52 -5.49
CA ASN A 25 -5.23 0.79 -4.98
C ASN A 25 -4.57 1.93 -5.77
N MET A 26 -3.29 1.79 -6.12
CA MET A 26 -2.55 2.83 -6.86
C MET A 26 -2.80 2.83 -8.36
N ALA A 27 -3.62 1.94 -8.89
CA ALA A 27 -3.98 1.95 -10.30
C ALA A 27 -4.64 3.26 -10.73
N ILE A 28 -5.40 3.91 -9.83
CA ILE A 28 -6.07 5.19 -10.10
C ILE A 28 -5.06 6.33 -10.27
N GLU A 29 -4.00 6.37 -9.47
CA GLU A 29 -2.91 7.35 -9.57
C GLU A 29 -2.13 7.18 -10.87
N ALA A 30 -2.04 5.95 -11.39
CA ALA A 30 -1.49 5.68 -12.72
C ALA A 30 -2.46 6.04 -13.87
N GLY A 31 -3.66 6.54 -13.56
CA GLY A 31 -4.68 6.90 -14.53
C GLY A 31 -5.51 5.71 -15.03
N GLY A 32 -5.39 4.56 -14.40
CA GLY A 32 -6.20 3.37 -14.66
C GLY A 32 -7.58 3.43 -13.99
N LYS A 33 -8.43 2.49 -14.33
CA LYS A 33 -9.73 2.26 -13.66
C LYS A 33 -9.61 1.31 -12.49
N CYS A 34 -8.81 0.26 -12.66
CA CYS A 34 -8.55 -0.75 -11.64
C CYS A 34 -7.27 -1.52 -11.97
N GLY A 35 -6.72 -2.19 -10.96
CA GLY A 35 -5.71 -3.23 -11.11
C GLY A 35 -6.34 -4.60 -10.87
N VAL A 36 -5.90 -5.61 -11.62
CA VAL A 36 -6.37 -6.99 -11.51
C VAL A 36 -5.17 -7.91 -11.42
N PHE A 37 -5.18 -8.77 -10.42
CA PHE A 37 -4.22 -9.86 -10.26
C PHE A 37 -4.90 -11.20 -10.51
N PRO A 38 -4.17 -12.22 -10.93
CA PRO A 38 -4.74 -13.55 -11.10
C PRO A 38 -5.21 -14.12 -9.77
N TYR A 39 -6.26 -14.93 -9.82
CA TYR A 39 -6.67 -15.75 -8.70
C TYR A 39 -5.73 -16.97 -8.61
N ASP A 40 -4.96 -17.03 -7.55
CA ASP A 40 -4.00 -18.07 -7.26
C ASP A 40 -4.08 -18.52 -5.79
N GLU A 41 -3.20 -19.42 -5.38
CA GLU A 41 -3.16 -19.95 -4.01
C GLU A 41 -2.99 -18.85 -2.94
N ILE A 42 -2.26 -17.78 -3.24
CA ILE A 42 -2.06 -16.64 -2.32
C ILE A 42 -3.40 -15.90 -2.12
N THR A 43 -4.14 -15.69 -3.21
CA THR A 43 -5.47 -15.06 -3.17
C THR A 43 -6.46 -15.97 -2.46
N GLU A 44 -6.45 -17.26 -2.76
CA GLU A 44 -7.35 -18.25 -2.13
C GLU A 44 -7.15 -18.30 -0.61
N GLU A 45 -5.92 -18.37 -0.14
CA GLU A 45 -5.65 -18.41 1.30
C GLU A 45 -6.05 -17.07 1.99
N TYR A 46 -5.83 -15.94 1.31
CA TYR A 46 -6.23 -14.65 1.86
C TYR A 46 -7.74 -14.51 2.05
N ILE A 47 -8.56 -14.99 1.10
CA ILE A 47 -10.03 -14.87 1.18
C ILE A 47 -10.67 -15.92 2.07
N LYS A 48 -9.94 -16.97 2.44
CA LYS A 48 -10.41 -18.03 3.30
C LYS A 48 -10.87 -17.51 4.66
N GLY A 49 -12.11 -17.80 5.01
CA GLY A 49 -12.74 -17.27 6.22
C GLY A 49 -13.18 -15.80 6.15
N ARG A 50 -12.86 -15.08 5.08
CA ARG A 50 -13.30 -13.70 4.85
C ARG A 50 -14.51 -13.61 3.92
N VAL A 51 -14.70 -14.61 3.07
CA VAL A 51 -15.78 -14.66 2.08
C VAL A 51 -16.71 -15.83 2.39
N ASN A 52 -18.02 -15.56 2.50
CA ASN A 52 -19.05 -16.53 2.84
C ASN A 52 -19.83 -17.03 1.61
N ARG A 53 -19.32 -16.85 0.40
CA ARG A 53 -19.93 -17.27 -0.86
C ARG A 53 -18.92 -18.05 -1.70
N PRO A 54 -19.38 -18.91 -2.61
CA PRO A 54 -18.48 -19.50 -3.61
C PRO A 54 -17.79 -18.41 -4.42
N VAL A 55 -16.52 -18.60 -4.68
CA VAL A 55 -15.70 -17.72 -5.53
C VAL A 55 -15.42 -18.48 -6.80
N GLU A 56 -15.82 -17.90 -7.94
CA GLU A 56 -15.49 -18.41 -9.26
C GLU A 56 -14.28 -17.62 -9.78
N PRO A 57 -13.11 -18.28 -9.91
CA PRO A 57 -11.94 -17.63 -10.49
C PRO A 57 -12.19 -17.18 -11.93
N ILE A 58 -11.85 -15.95 -12.23
CA ILE A 58 -11.91 -15.41 -13.58
C ILE A 58 -10.47 -15.26 -14.09
N ALA A 59 -10.22 -15.81 -15.26
CA ALA A 59 -8.96 -15.67 -15.97
C ALA A 59 -9.20 -15.04 -17.36
N PRO A 60 -8.20 -14.39 -17.95
CA PRO A 60 -8.31 -13.90 -19.32
C PRO A 60 -8.49 -15.06 -20.29
N ASP A 61 -9.19 -14.81 -21.40
CA ASP A 61 -9.29 -15.77 -22.50
C ASP A 61 -7.90 -16.01 -23.12
N ALA A 62 -7.70 -17.20 -23.67
CA ALA A 62 -6.40 -17.58 -24.27
C ALA A 62 -5.99 -16.69 -25.46
N ASP A 63 -6.96 -16.07 -26.11
CA ASP A 63 -6.81 -15.15 -27.22
C ASP A 63 -7.07 -13.67 -26.85
N ALA A 64 -7.03 -13.35 -25.56
CA ALA A 64 -7.21 -11.98 -25.08
C ALA A 64 -6.24 -11.01 -25.75
N VAL A 65 -6.76 -9.90 -26.24
CA VAL A 65 -5.97 -8.85 -26.91
C VAL A 65 -5.83 -7.64 -25.99
N TYR A 66 -4.60 -7.29 -25.69
CA TYR A 66 -4.27 -6.15 -24.84
C TYR A 66 -3.92 -4.92 -25.68
N ALA A 67 -4.41 -3.76 -25.27
CA ALA A 67 -4.10 -2.49 -25.93
C ALA A 67 -2.61 -2.13 -25.84
N GLN A 68 -1.96 -2.54 -24.75
CA GLN A 68 -0.53 -2.34 -24.49
C GLN A 68 -0.03 -3.38 -23.48
N THR A 69 1.21 -3.83 -23.68
CA THR A 69 1.93 -4.65 -22.70
C THR A 69 3.18 -3.91 -22.24
N ILE A 70 3.38 -3.86 -20.92
CA ILE A 70 4.55 -3.25 -20.27
C ILE A 70 5.23 -4.32 -19.44
N THR A 71 6.51 -4.52 -19.67
CA THR A 71 7.32 -5.47 -18.88
C THR A 71 8.12 -4.72 -17.84
N ILE A 72 7.98 -5.13 -16.57
CA ILE A 72 8.69 -4.56 -15.42
C ILE A 72 9.57 -5.65 -14.81
N ASP A 73 10.87 -5.43 -14.81
CA ASP A 73 11.86 -6.31 -14.17
C ASP A 73 11.95 -5.95 -12.68
N LEU A 74 11.33 -6.77 -11.82
CA LEU A 74 11.28 -6.51 -10.38
C LEU A 74 12.67 -6.51 -9.73
N SER A 75 13.66 -7.20 -10.32
CA SER A 75 15.02 -7.23 -9.78
C SER A 75 15.76 -5.90 -9.89
N LYS A 76 15.26 -4.99 -10.73
CA LYS A 76 15.84 -3.65 -10.96
C LYS A 76 15.13 -2.54 -10.20
N LEU A 77 14.09 -2.87 -9.45
CA LEU A 77 13.37 -1.87 -8.66
C LEU A 77 14.26 -1.35 -7.52
N GLN A 78 14.23 -0.05 -7.33
CA GLN A 78 14.89 0.65 -6.24
C GLN A 78 13.87 1.52 -5.51
N PRO A 79 14.08 1.82 -4.22
CA PRO A 79 13.22 2.74 -3.48
C PRO A 79 13.16 4.11 -4.14
N VAL A 80 11.95 4.61 -4.31
CA VAL A 80 11.68 5.91 -4.90
C VAL A 80 10.79 6.75 -3.98
N VAL A 81 10.80 8.06 -4.17
CA VAL A 81 9.87 8.99 -3.55
C VAL A 81 9.29 9.91 -4.62
N ALA A 82 8.00 10.16 -4.54
CA ALA A 82 7.34 11.12 -5.41
C ALA A 82 7.37 12.52 -4.78
N PHE A 83 7.80 13.50 -5.55
CA PHE A 83 7.73 14.90 -5.17
C PHE A 83 6.39 15.54 -5.60
N PRO A 84 5.98 16.64 -4.97
CA PRO A 84 4.80 17.37 -5.38
C PRO A 84 4.88 17.78 -6.85
N HIS A 85 3.78 17.81 -7.59
CA HIS A 85 2.40 17.54 -7.12
C HIS A 85 1.82 16.29 -7.79
N LEU A 86 2.64 15.48 -8.45
CA LEU A 86 2.21 14.30 -9.21
C LEU A 86 2.94 13.04 -8.75
N PRO A 87 2.24 11.90 -8.61
CA PRO A 87 2.89 10.62 -8.30
C PRO A 87 3.98 10.22 -9.32
N SER A 88 3.90 10.68 -10.57
CA SER A 88 4.90 10.44 -11.60
C SER A 88 6.19 11.27 -11.45
N ASN A 89 6.21 12.26 -10.54
CA ASN A 89 7.40 13.05 -10.24
C ASN A 89 8.29 12.30 -9.24
N THR A 90 8.74 11.10 -9.64
CA THR A 90 9.52 10.20 -8.79
C THR A 90 11.02 10.39 -8.97
N HIS A 91 11.74 10.26 -7.86
CA HIS A 91 13.19 10.29 -7.80
C HIS A 91 13.68 9.10 -6.98
N TYR A 92 14.83 8.57 -7.30
CA TYR A 92 15.47 7.58 -6.43
C TYR A 92 15.91 8.22 -5.12
N ILE A 93 15.74 7.50 -4.01
CA ILE A 93 16.07 8.03 -2.68
C ILE A 93 17.54 8.46 -2.57
N ASN A 94 18.44 7.71 -3.21
CA ASN A 94 19.88 7.99 -3.23
C ASN A 94 20.29 9.20 -4.10
N GLU A 95 19.39 9.75 -4.90
CA GLU A 95 19.62 10.94 -5.73
C GLU A 95 19.16 12.23 -5.05
N ILE A 96 18.55 12.11 -3.86
CA ILE A 96 18.04 13.27 -3.11
C ILE A 96 19.13 13.75 -2.17
N ASP A 97 19.75 14.86 -2.53
CA ASP A 97 20.82 15.52 -1.77
C ASP A 97 20.34 16.77 -1.00
N LYS A 98 19.02 16.95 -0.89
CA LYS A 98 18.43 18.13 -0.24
C LYS A 98 17.82 17.77 1.11
N ASP A 99 18.08 18.63 2.09
CA ASP A 99 17.33 18.62 3.34
C ASP A 99 15.89 19.08 3.08
N ILE A 100 14.97 18.13 3.11
CA ILE A 100 13.53 18.39 2.93
C ILE A 100 12.90 18.51 4.32
N LYS A 101 12.44 19.73 4.63
CA LYS A 101 11.69 19.97 5.85
C LYS A 101 10.29 19.35 5.75
N ILE A 102 9.95 18.53 6.73
CA ILE A 102 8.66 17.85 6.83
C ILE A 102 7.85 18.53 7.93
N ASP A 103 6.60 18.90 7.63
CA ASP A 103 5.64 19.44 8.60
C ASP A 103 4.59 18.39 9.02
N GLN A 104 4.26 17.45 8.12
CA GLN A 104 3.30 16.40 8.40
C GLN A 104 3.70 15.08 7.71
N VAL A 105 3.43 13.97 8.41
CA VAL A 105 3.58 12.60 7.91
C VAL A 105 2.25 11.88 8.06
N ILE A 106 1.85 11.16 7.04
CA ILE A 106 0.70 10.26 7.06
C ILE A 106 1.21 8.87 6.76
N ILE A 107 0.85 7.90 7.60
CA ILE A 107 1.21 6.50 7.47
C ILE A 107 -0.06 5.68 7.37
N GLY A 108 -0.11 4.81 6.37
CA GLY A 108 -1.19 3.85 6.24
C GLY A 108 -2.23 4.21 5.20
N SER A 109 -3.49 4.30 5.61
CA SER A 109 -4.71 4.41 4.79
C SER A 109 -5.03 3.13 4.00
N CYS A 110 -5.90 3.20 2.98
CA CYS A 110 -6.32 2.03 2.19
C CYS A 110 -5.16 1.40 1.38
N THR A 111 -4.13 2.16 1.06
CA THR A 111 -2.99 1.71 0.24
C THR A 111 -1.96 0.97 1.09
N ASN A 112 -1.43 1.60 2.13
CA ASN A 112 -0.37 1.05 2.99
C ASN A 112 -0.72 1.11 4.49
N GLY A 113 -1.96 0.85 4.83
CA GLY A 113 -2.42 0.70 6.22
C GLY A 113 -2.79 -0.73 6.56
N ARG A 114 -2.23 -1.72 5.90
CA ARG A 114 -2.41 -3.13 6.24
C ARG A 114 -1.67 -3.47 7.52
N TYR A 115 -1.98 -4.59 8.10
CA TYR A 115 -1.36 -4.98 9.36
C TYR A 115 0.17 -5.03 9.26
N GLU A 116 0.69 -5.60 8.18
CA GLU A 116 2.13 -5.72 7.90
C GLU A 116 2.82 -4.35 7.75
N ASP A 117 2.13 -3.39 7.13
CA ASP A 117 2.63 -2.02 6.98
C ASP A 117 2.73 -1.33 8.35
N LEU A 118 1.73 -1.53 9.21
CA LEU A 118 1.73 -0.98 10.57
C LEU A 118 2.82 -1.63 11.43
N VAL A 119 3.05 -2.93 11.28
CA VAL A 119 4.17 -3.62 11.97
C VAL A 119 5.50 -3.01 11.54
N ALA A 120 5.74 -2.86 10.23
CA ALA A 120 6.96 -2.28 9.71
C ALA A 120 7.17 -0.83 10.20
N ALA A 121 6.12 -0.03 10.23
CA ALA A 121 6.16 1.32 10.77
C ALA A 121 6.45 1.31 12.29
N ALA A 122 5.77 0.45 13.06
CA ALA A 122 5.95 0.36 14.50
C ALA A 122 7.41 0.00 14.90
N GLU A 123 8.07 -0.86 14.14
CA GLU A 123 9.49 -1.19 14.34
C GLU A 123 10.39 0.06 14.24
N ILE A 124 10.06 0.99 13.35
CA ILE A 124 10.79 2.26 13.21
C ILE A 124 10.52 3.18 14.39
N PHE A 125 9.26 3.24 14.86
CA PHE A 125 8.85 4.14 15.96
C PHE A 125 9.22 3.65 17.35
N LYS A 126 9.45 2.37 17.52
CA LYS A 126 9.74 1.76 18.83
C LYS A 126 10.89 2.46 19.55
N GLY A 127 10.60 3.04 20.71
CA GLY A 127 11.58 3.77 21.52
C GLY A 127 12.00 5.13 20.95
N ARG A 128 11.29 5.65 19.95
CA ARG A 128 11.57 6.95 19.33
C ARG A 128 10.38 7.90 19.48
N LYS A 129 10.60 9.16 19.18
CA LYS A 129 9.60 10.21 19.19
C LYS A 129 9.56 10.92 17.84
N VAL A 130 8.37 11.32 17.41
CA VAL A 130 8.18 12.25 16.30
C VAL A 130 8.81 13.60 16.69
N ALA A 131 9.44 14.29 15.73
CA ALA A 131 9.99 15.60 15.98
C ALA A 131 8.89 16.59 16.41
N PRO A 132 9.13 17.47 17.40
CA PRO A 132 8.09 18.31 18.02
C PRO A 132 7.33 19.22 17.05
N PHE A 133 7.93 19.52 15.90
CA PHE A 133 7.35 20.38 14.86
C PHE A 133 6.68 19.58 13.72
N VAL A 134 6.63 18.25 13.81
CA VAL A 134 6.04 17.37 12.81
C VAL A 134 4.75 16.76 13.36
N ARG A 135 3.69 16.82 12.59
CA ARG A 135 2.46 16.05 12.85
C ARG A 135 2.57 14.68 12.20
N CYS A 136 2.48 13.61 12.97
CA CYS A 136 2.41 12.26 12.44
C CYS A 136 1.02 11.68 12.67
N ILE A 137 0.36 11.18 11.60
CA ILE A 137 -0.96 10.57 11.64
C ILE A 137 -0.84 9.15 11.12
N VAL A 138 -1.31 8.17 11.89
CA VAL A 138 -1.37 6.76 11.50
C VAL A 138 -2.82 6.36 11.25
N ILE A 139 -3.08 5.77 10.09
CA ILE A 139 -4.42 5.41 9.63
C ILE A 139 -4.44 3.92 9.26
N PRO A 140 -5.01 3.02 10.07
CA PRO A 140 -5.21 1.63 9.69
C PRO A 140 -6.11 1.49 8.47
N GLY A 141 -5.88 0.48 7.63
CA GLY A 141 -6.59 0.30 6.36
C GLY A 141 -8.04 -0.19 6.49
N SER A 142 -8.38 -0.81 7.62
CA SER A 142 -9.72 -1.30 7.92
C SER A 142 -9.97 -1.40 9.42
N GLN A 143 -11.22 -1.61 9.83
CA GLN A 143 -11.56 -1.82 11.23
C GLN A 143 -10.94 -3.11 11.80
N ASP A 144 -10.86 -4.17 11.00
CA ASP A 144 -10.23 -5.43 11.43
C ASP A 144 -8.73 -5.24 11.70
N VAL A 145 -8.05 -4.49 10.83
CA VAL A 145 -6.64 -4.13 11.02
C VAL A 145 -6.46 -3.24 12.26
N TYR A 146 -7.37 -2.28 12.46
CA TYR A 146 -7.35 -1.42 13.64
C TYR A 146 -7.48 -2.24 14.92
N ASP A 147 -8.45 -3.14 14.99
CA ASP A 147 -8.72 -4.01 16.14
C ASP A 147 -7.52 -4.94 16.41
N GLN A 148 -6.97 -5.54 15.37
CA GLN A 148 -5.78 -6.40 15.50
C GLN A 148 -4.56 -5.60 16.00
N ALA A 149 -4.27 -4.45 15.38
CA ALA A 149 -3.16 -3.59 15.78
C ALA A 149 -3.29 -3.10 17.25
N MET A 150 -4.52 -2.86 17.69
CA MET A 150 -4.81 -2.52 19.08
C MET A 150 -4.50 -3.69 20.02
N LYS A 151 -4.99 -4.89 19.70
CA LYS A 151 -4.78 -6.10 20.51
C LYS A 151 -3.30 -6.48 20.63
N ASP A 152 -2.54 -6.27 19.57
CA ASP A 152 -1.12 -6.60 19.50
C ASP A 152 -0.20 -5.47 20.02
N GLY A 153 -0.78 -4.37 20.51
CA GLY A 153 -0.06 -3.27 21.13
C GLY A 153 0.67 -2.34 20.15
N LEU A 154 0.40 -2.44 18.83
CA LEU A 154 1.03 -1.54 17.85
C LEU A 154 0.57 -0.10 18.04
N LEU A 155 -0.69 0.12 18.43
CA LEU A 155 -1.22 1.46 18.67
C LEU A 155 -0.51 2.15 19.83
N ASP A 156 -0.16 1.41 20.87
CA ASP A 156 0.59 1.95 22.01
C ASP A 156 1.98 2.46 21.59
N ILE A 157 2.65 1.74 20.67
CA ILE A 157 3.94 2.18 20.12
C ILE A 157 3.80 3.52 19.40
N PHE A 158 2.77 3.69 18.56
CA PHE A 158 2.52 4.95 17.86
C PHE A 158 2.16 6.09 18.81
N ILE A 159 1.29 5.83 19.78
CA ILE A 159 0.89 6.82 20.79
C ILE A 159 2.10 7.25 21.62
N GLN A 160 2.93 6.30 22.05
CA GLN A 160 4.16 6.60 22.77
C GLN A 160 5.17 7.38 21.93
N ALA A 161 5.12 7.24 20.60
CA ALA A 161 5.95 8.01 19.68
C ALA A 161 5.40 9.42 19.37
N ASP A 162 4.32 9.84 20.02
CA ASP A 162 3.59 11.11 19.78
C ASP A 162 2.89 11.16 18.41
N CYS A 163 2.50 10.02 17.85
CA CYS A 163 1.64 9.94 16.68
C CYS A 163 0.16 10.08 17.08
N ALA A 164 -0.63 10.71 16.21
CA ALA A 164 -2.09 10.63 16.26
C ALA A 164 -2.56 9.37 15.52
N VAL A 165 -3.28 8.48 16.20
CA VAL A 165 -3.89 7.31 15.55
C VAL A 165 -5.34 7.63 15.20
N SER A 166 -5.69 7.52 13.93
CA SER A 166 -7.03 7.75 13.41
C SER A 166 -7.78 6.45 13.17
N THR A 167 -9.09 6.52 13.08
CA THR A 167 -9.92 5.44 12.53
C THR A 167 -9.67 5.28 11.02
N PRO A 168 -9.97 4.10 10.43
CA PRO A 168 -9.88 3.89 8.99
C PRO A 168 -10.66 4.94 8.20
N THR A 169 -9.96 5.68 7.35
CA THR A 169 -10.52 6.77 6.56
C THR A 169 -9.58 7.19 5.43
N CYS A 170 -10.11 7.81 4.38
CA CYS A 170 -9.29 8.52 3.40
C CYS A 170 -8.74 9.84 3.95
N GLY A 171 -9.52 10.54 4.79
CA GLY A 171 -9.09 11.72 5.55
C GLY A 171 -8.01 12.58 4.88
N PRO A 172 -6.85 12.70 5.52
CA PRO A 172 -5.75 13.53 5.03
C PRO A 172 -5.16 13.14 3.67
N CYS A 173 -5.44 11.93 3.15
CA CYS A 173 -4.99 11.52 1.82
C CYS A 173 -5.71 12.27 0.70
N LEU A 174 -6.91 12.76 0.98
CA LEU A 174 -7.72 13.49 0.01
C LEU A 174 -7.47 15.01 0.07
N GLY A 175 -6.88 15.49 1.13
CA GLY A 175 -6.60 16.91 1.37
C GLY A 175 -7.58 17.61 2.27
#